data_b659a24524cb0aa4f3cc031afd1c2f4b
#
_entry.id   b659a24524cb0aa4f3cc031afd1c2f4b
#
_cell.length_a   1.000
_cell.length_b   1.000
_cell.length_c   1.000
_cell.angle_alpha   90.00
_cell.angle_beta   90.00
_cell.angle_gamma   90.00
#
_symmetry.space_group_name_H-M   'P 1'
#
loop_
_entity.id
_entity.type
_entity.pdbx_description
1 polymer ?
#
loop_
_entity_poly.entity_id
_entity_poly.type
_entity_poly.pdbx_seq_one_letter_code
_entity_poly.pdbx_strand_id
1 'polypeptide(L)'
;MLTSLPLYLAFGCLAGVLSGLFGIGGGVVIVPFLVWQLGLQGFNPDLVMVVAVATSLATIVVTSLSAVYAHHRRGAVDWRVVGRLSPGILLGSVLGSIVAHHLPVLWFKLIFALFLLAVALRMLAGGKGDAGVHWRRTGWLLSPAGLGIGAVSAILGIGGGTLSVPLLVKCRYVMREAVAISSACGFPIAVAGTATYLVLGWNHPGLPPETWGYIHLPALAGIILTSVGFAPVGAKLAHTLPTPKLKRLFSLVLFLIGGKMLWQVAGGFF
;
A
#
# COMPACT_ATOMS: atom_id res chain seq x y z
N MET A 1 -2.38 25.75 0.69
CA MET A 1 -2.16 24.88 -0.47
C MET A 1 -0.73 24.87 -1.00
N LEU A 2 -0.15 26.02 -1.37
CA LEU A 2 1.23 26.08 -1.92
C LEU A 2 2.31 25.57 -0.95
N THR A 3 2.12 25.71 0.35
CA THR A 3 3.07 25.25 1.38
C THR A 3 3.16 23.73 1.51
N SER A 4 2.14 22.98 1.12
CA SER A 4 2.10 21.51 1.21
C SER A 4 2.62 20.81 -0.04
N LEU A 5 2.68 21.50 -1.17
CA LEU A 5 3.08 20.92 -2.46
C LEU A 5 4.51 20.33 -2.44
N PRO A 6 5.53 21.03 -1.91
CA PRO A 6 6.89 20.47 -1.82
C PRO A 6 6.94 19.18 -1.01
N LEU A 7 6.14 19.08 0.06
CA LEU A 7 6.05 17.87 0.88
C LEU A 7 5.41 16.72 0.09
N TYR A 8 4.33 16.95 -0.65
CA TYR A 8 3.72 15.93 -1.50
C TYR A 8 4.68 15.43 -2.58
N LEU A 9 5.45 16.32 -3.20
CA LEU A 9 6.46 15.97 -4.19
C LEU A 9 7.58 15.12 -3.57
N ALA A 10 8.13 15.51 -2.43
CA ALA A 10 9.20 14.79 -1.75
C ALA A 10 8.75 13.37 -1.32
N PHE A 11 7.56 13.29 -0.72
CA PHE A 11 6.99 11.98 -0.34
C PHE A 11 6.60 11.14 -1.55
N GLY A 12 6.21 11.74 -2.66
CA GLY A 12 5.98 11.05 -3.92
C GLY A 12 7.25 10.38 -4.46
N CYS A 13 8.41 11.06 -4.40
CA CYS A 13 9.70 10.45 -4.75
C CYS A 13 9.99 9.21 -3.90
N LEU A 14 9.87 9.34 -2.58
CA LEU A 14 10.10 8.25 -1.64
C LEU A 14 9.12 7.09 -1.88
N ALA A 15 7.84 7.39 -2.02
CA ALA A 15 6.79 6.40 -2.29
C ALA A 15 7.02 5.67 -3.62
N GLY A 16 7.43 6.39 -4.67
CA GLY A 16 7.77 5.81 -5.95
C GLY A 16 8.92 4.81 -5.86
N VAL A 17 10.03 5.20 -5.23
CA VAL A 17 11.18 4.30 -5.02
C VAL A 17 10.76 3.06 -4.22
N LEU A 18 10.02 3.22 -3.13
CA LEU A 18 9.58 2.10 -2.30
C LEU A 18 8.56 1.21 -3.02
N SER A 19 7.70 1.78 -3.84
CA SER A 19 6.76 1.05 -4.69
C SER A 19 7.49 0.09 -5.64
N GLY A 20 8.46 0.61 -6.40
CA GLY A 20 9.25 -0.19 -7.33
C GLY A 20 10.16 -1.21 -6.65
N LEU A 21 10.71 -0.86 -5.49
CA LEU A 21 11.70 -1.67 -4.79
C LEU A 21 11.10 -2.88 -4.08
N PHE A 22 9.96 -2.71 -3.42
CA PHE A 22 9.32 -3.74 -2.59
C PHE A 22 8.02 -4.27 -3.19
N GLY A 23 7.50 -3.69 -4.26
CA GLY A 23 6.20 -4.04 -4.82
C GLY A 23 5.02 -3.69 -3.90
N ILE A 24 5.23 -2.77 -2.94
CA ILE A 24 4.25 -2.42 -1.89
C ILE A 24 3.29 -1.32 -2.37
N GLY A 25 3.56 -0.70 -3.52
CA GLY A 25 2.75 0.41 -4.03
C GLY A 25 2.97 1.75 -3.30
N GLY A 26 3.93 1.82 -2.36
CA GLY A 26 4.25 3.03 -1.59
C GLY A 26 3.27 3.38 -0.47
N GLY A 27 2.09 2.77 -0.41
CA GLY A 27 1.00 3.11 0.51
C GLY A 27 1.36 3.05 1.99
N VAL A 28 2.27 2.15 2.37
CA VAL A 28 2.76 2.01 3.75
C VAL A 28 3.39 3.30 4.30
N VAL A 29 3.92 4.15 3.42
CA VAL A 29 4.51 5.45 3.78
C VAL A 29 3.55 6.59 3.46
N ILE A 30 2.79 6.49 2.36
CA ILE A 30 1.84 7.52 1.93
C ILE A 30 0.74 7.71 2.98
N VAL A 31 0.14 6.63 3.50
CA VAL A 31 -0.98 6.73 4.45
C VAL A 31 -0.60 7.46 5.74
N PRO A 32 0.46 7.07 6.47
CA PRO A 32 0.86 7.80 7.68
C PRO A 32 1.24 9.26 7.42
N PHE A 33 1.90 9.51 6.29
CA PHE A 33 2.23 10.87 5.88
C PHE A 33 0.97 11.71 5.63
N LEU A 34 -0.01 11.17 4.90
CA LEU A 34 -1.27 11.87 4.65
C LEU A 34 -2.07 12.08 5.93
N VAL A 35 -2.12 11.10 6.83
CA VAL A 35 -2.78 11.26 8.14
C VAL A 35 -2.16 12.42 8.91
N TRP A 36 -0.84 12.51 8.95
CA TRP A 36 -0.14 13.62 9.61
C TRP A 36 -0.38 14.95 8.90
N GLN A 37 -0.23 15.00 7.58
CA GLN A 37 -0.34 16.23 6.80
C GLN A 37 -1.76 16.78 6.76
N LEU A 38 -2.77 15.92 6.58
CA LEU A 38 -4.18 16.33 6.58
C LEU A 38 -4.63 16.75 7.99
N GLY A 39 -4.10 16.10 9.02
CA GLY A 39 -4.33 16.52 10.41
C GLY A 39 -3.82 17.95 10.67
N LEU A 40 -2.62 18.31 10.16
CA LEU A 40 -2.09 19.68 10.25
C LEU A 40 -2.92 20.71 9.44
N GLN A 41 -3.61 20.27 8.41
CA GLN A 41 -4.51 21.12 7.60
C GLN A 41 -5.90 21.30 8.23
N GLY A 42 -6.15 20.70 9.40
CA GLY A 42 -7.44 20.85 10.10
C GLY A 42 -8.57 20.01 9.50
N PHE A 43 -8.24 18.92 8.80
CA PHE A 43 -9.26 17.94 8.36
C PHE A 43 -9.99 17.34 9.55
N ASN A 44 -11.29 17.04 9.35
CA ASN A 44 -12.09 16.35 10.36
C ASN A 44 -11.36 15.06 10.80
N PRO A 45 -11.04 14.91 12.09
CA PRO A 45 -10.33 13.75 12.65
C PRO A 45 -10.98 12.41 12.28
N ASP A 46 -12.30 12.36 12.15
CA ASP A 46 -13.04 11.14 11.81
C ASP A 46 -12.86 10.72 10.36
N LEU A 47 -12.54 11.65 9.47
CA LEU A 47 -12.39 11.41 8.04
C LEU A 47 -10.93 11.28 7.58
N VAL A 48 -9.96 11.80 8.37
CA VAL A 48 -8.54 11.84 8.00
C VAL A 48 -8.03 10.47 7.57
N MET A 49 -8.38 9.41 8.31
CA MET A 49 -7.86 8.08 8.05
C MET A 49 -8.39 7.50 6.75
N VAL A 50 -9.71 7.59 6.51
CA VAL A 50 -10.32 7.08 5.28
C VAL A 50 -9.87 7.87 4.05
N VAL A 51 -9.74 9.21 4.17
CA VAL A 51 -9.23 10.07 3.10
C VAL A 51 -7.77 9.75 2.76
N ALA A 52 -6.94 9.53 3.78
CA ALA A 52 -5.54 9.14 3.57
C ALA A 52 -5.41 7.80 2.85
N VAL A 53 -6.20 6.80 3.26
CA VAL A 53 -6.23 5.46 2.63
C VAL A 53 -6.74 5.53 1.19
N ALA A 54 -7.86 6.22 0.95
CA ALA A 54 -8.45 6.38 -0.38
C ALA A 54 -7.47 7.10 -1.34
N THR A 55 -6.86 8.20 -0.89
CA THR A 55 -5.88 8.95 -1.67
C THR A 55 -4.62 8.11 -1.93
N SER A 56 -4.17 7.33 -0.97
CA SER A 56 -3.06 6.40 -1.15
C SER A 56 -3.36 5.36 -2.23
N LEU A 57 -4.53 4.72 -2.19
CA LEU A 57 -4.91 3.76 -3.24
C LEU A 57 -4.99 4.43 -4.61
N ALA A 58 -5.55 5.63 -4.70
CA ALA A 58 -5.59 6.40 -5.94
C ALA A 58 -4.17 6.68 -6.48
N THR A 59 -3.21 7.01 -5.64
CA THR A 59 -1.80 7.16 -6.08
C THR A 59 -1.22 5.83 -6.55
N ILE A 60 -1.58 4.72 -5.89
CA ILE A 60 -1.08 3.38 -6.26
C ILE A 60 -1.60 2.94 -7.63
N VAL A 61 -2.78 3.37 -8.08
CA VAL A 61 -3.26 3.07 -9.44
C VAL A 61 -2.19 3.45 -10.48
N VAL A 62 -1.65 4.65 -10.35
CA VAL A 62 -0.68 5.19 -11.32
C VAL A 62 0.73 4.66 -11.07
N THR A 63 1.17 4.64 -9.81
CA THR A 63 2.53 4.18 -9.45
C THR A 63 2.73 2.69 -9.70
N SER A 64 1.69 1.86 -9.51
CA SER A 64 1.77 0.43 -9.80
C SER A 64 1.93 0.17 -11.30
N LEU A 65 1.25 0.92 -12.18
CA LEU A 65 1.44 0.80 -13.63
C LEU A 65 2.89 1.05 -14.03
N SER A 66 3.52 2.12 -13.50
CA SER A 66 4.91 2.42 -13.76
C SER A 66 5.85 1.32 -13.24
N ALA A 67 5.62 0.83 -12.02
CA ALA A 67 6.40 -0.27 -11.44
C ALA A 67 6.24 -1.58 -12.24
N VAL A 68 4.99 -1.93 -12.58
CA VAL A 68 4.67 -3.13 -13.37
C VAL A 68 5.34 -3.08 -14.74
N TYR A 69 5.27 -1.94 -15.42
CA TYR A 69 5.94 -1.76 -16.70
C TYR A 69 7.46 -2.02 -16.60
N ALA A 70 8.10 -1.47 -15.55
CA ALA A 70 9.52 -1.66 -15.32
C ALA A 70 9.90 -3.12 -15.00
N HIS A 71 9.07 -3.85 -14.25
CA HIS A 71 9.28 -5.26 -13.95
C HIS A 71 8.95 -6.17 -15.15
N HIS A 72 7.90 -5.84 -15.89
CA HIS A 72 7.49 -6.57 -17.09
C HIS A 72 8.57 -6.56 -18.17
N ARG A 73 9.16 -5.39 -18.44
CA ARG A 73 10.29 -5.27 -19.39
C ARG A 73 11.50 -6.12 -19.02
N ARG A 74 11.61 -6.53 -17.75
CA ARG A 74 12.67 -7.43 -17.25
C ARG A 74 12.26 -8.90 -17.22
N GLY A 75 11.06 -9.24 -17.74
CA GLY A 75 10.54 -10.61 -17.78
C GLY A 75 10.23 -11.22 -16.41
N ALA A 76 10.09 -10.38 -15.35
CA ALA A 76 9.95 -10.87 -13.98
C ALA A 76 8.49 -11.12 -13.55
N VAL A 77 7.48 -10.73 -14.35
CA VAL A 77 6.06 -10.83 -14.01
C VAL A 77 5.47 -12.14 -14.54
N ASP A 78 5.00 -13.01 -13.66
CA ASP A 78 4.18 -14.17 -14.03
C ASP A 78 2.69 -13.77 -14.07
N TRP A 79 2.22 -13.43 -15.27
CA TRP A 79 0.83 -13.02 -15.52
C TRP A 79 -0.22 -14.08 -15.23
N ARG A 80 0.15 -15.38 -15.24
CA ARG A 80 -0.76 -16.47 -14.91
C ARG A 80 -1.14 -16.43 -13.43
N VAL A 81 -0.17 -16.13 -12.58
CA VAL A 81 -0.38 -15.99 -11.13
C VAL A 81 -1.18 -14.72 -10.83
N VAL A 82 -0.85 -13.61 -11.48
CA VAL A 82 -1.62 -12.36 -11.36
C VAL A 82 -3.08 -12.59 -11.73
N GLY A 83 -3.35 -13.23 -12.86
CA GLY A 83 -4.72 -13.53 -13.32
C GLY A 83 -5.51 -14.43 -12.36
N ARG A 84 -4.85 -15.36 -11.65
CA ARG A 84 -5.49 -16.23 -10.65
C ARG A 84 -5.78 -15.54 -9.33
N LEU A 85 -4.94 -14.58 -8.94
CA LEU A 85 -5.12 -13.77 -7.73
C LEU A 85 -6.14 -12.64 -7.92
N SER A 86 -6.21 -12.07 -9.13
CA SER A 86 -6.98 -10.85 -9.41
C SER A 86 -8.49 -10.95 -9.08
N PRO A 87 -9.24 -12.02 -9.38
CA PRO A 87 -10.66 -12.10 -9.03
C PRO A 87 -10.89 -11.99 -7.52
N GLY A 88 -10.12 -12.75 -6.74
CA GLY A 88 -10.18 -12.65 -5.27
C GLY A 88 -9.76 -11.27 -4.77
N ILE A 89 -8.69 -10.69 -5.34
CA ILE A 89 -8.21 -9.35 -5.01
C ILE A 89 -9.28 -8.29 -5.25
N LEU A 90 -9.95 -8.30 -6.39
CA LEU A 90 -10.99 -7.32 -6.73
C LEU A 90 -12.14 -7.38 -5.72
N LEU A 91 -12.69 -8.59 -5.49
CA LEU A 91 -13.75 -8.79 -4.50
C LEU A 91 -13.30 -8.40 -3.09
N GLY A 92 -12.12 -8.84 -2.68
CA GLY A 92 -11.55 -8.51 -1.38
C GLY A 92 -11.35 -7.01 -1.20
N SER A 93 -10.85 -6.32 -2.21
CA SER A 93 -10.63 -4.87 -2.15
C SER A 93 -11.93 -4.08 -2.00
N VAL A 94 -12.97 -4.46 -2.72
CA VAL A 94 -14.30 -3.85 -2.56
C VAL A 94 -14.83 -4.07 -1.15
N LEU A 95 -14.83 -5.32 -0.67
CA LEU A 95 -15.31 -5.65 0.66
C LEU A 95 -14.49 -4.97 1.77
N GLY A 96 -13.16 -4.96 1.61
CA GLY A 96 -12.27 -4.29 2.56
C GLY A 96 -12.50 -2.79 2.64
N SER A 97 -12.73 -2.12 1.49
CA SER A 97 -13.03 -0.69 1.46
C SER A 97 -14.39 -0.37 2.11
N ILE A 98 -15.40 -1.23 1.91
CA ILE A 98 -16.71 -1.08 2.57
C ILE A 98 -16.55 -1.24 4.09
N VAL A 99 -15.83 -2.27 4.54
CA VAL A 99 -15.56 -2.47 5.97
C VAL A 99 -14.82 -1.27 6.56
N ALA A 100 -13.78 -0.78 5.88
CA ALA A 100 -13.00 0.36 6.35
C ALA A 100 -13.82 1.65 6.47
N HIS A 101 -14.79 1.86 5.57
CA HIS A 101 -15.70 3.00 5.63
C HIS A 101 -16.54 3.03 6.92
N HIS A 102 -16.92 1.86 7.43
CA HIS A 102 -17.72 1.73 8.65
C HIS A 102 -16.88 1.58 9.93
N LEU A 103 -15.55 1.49 9.81
CA LEU A 103 -14.68 1.35 10.98
C LEU A 103 -14.55 2.65 11.76
N PRO A 104 -14.78 2.65 13.09
CA PRO A 104 -14.42 3.77 13.94
C PRO A 104 -12.92 4.10 13.78
N VAL A 105 -12.58 5.39 13.78
CA VAL A 105 -11.21 5.88 13.53
C VAL A 105 -10.19 5.26 14.48
N LEU A 106 -10.56 5.05 15.74
CA LEU A 106 -9.69 4.43 16.73
C LEU A 106 -9.25 3.02 16.30
N TRP A 107 -10.21 2.18 15.92
CA TRP A 107 -9.93 0.82 15.44
C TRP A 107 -9.14 0.84 14.14
N PHE A 108 -9.44 1.78 13.24
CA PHE A 108 -8.74 1.93 11.99
C PHE A 108 -7.25 2.26 12.23
N LYS A 109 -6.95 3.26 13.08
CA LYS A 109 -5.58 3.62 13.48
C LYS A 109 -4.87 2.46 14.16
N LEU A 110 -5.56 1.74 15.06
CA LEU A 110 -5.00 0.60 15.78
C LEU A 110 -4.61 -0.54 14.83
N ILE A 111 -5.52 -0.96 13.94
CA ILE A 111 -5.26 -2.01 12.95
C ILE A 111 -4.07 -1.61 12.07
N PHE A 112 -4.04 -0.37 11.64
CA PHE A 112 -2.95 0.14 10.80
C PHE A 112 -1.61 0.14 11.54
N ALA A 113 -1.57 0.64 12.78
CA ALA A 113 -0.37 0.69 13.60
C ALA A 113 0.17 -0.73 13.91
N LEU A 114 -0.70 -1.65 14.31
CA LEU A 114 -0.33 -3.05 14.55
C LEU A 114 0.20 -3.72 13.29
N PHE A 115 -0.41 -3.43 12.14
CA PHE A 115 0.07 -3.94 10.86
C PHE A 115 1.48 -3.42 10.53
N LEU A 116 1.74 -2.11 10.69
CA LEU A 116 3.07 -1.54 10.46
C LEU A 116 4.13 -2.20 11.34
N LEU A 117 3.83 -2.40 12.62
CA LEU A 117 4.74 -3.06 13.56
C LEU A 117 4.98 -4.53 13.20
N ALA A 118 3.92 -5.25 12.83
CA ALA A 118 4.04 -6.64 12.38
C ALA A 118 4.93 -6.76 11.14
N VAL A 119 4.77 -5.85 10.17
CA VAL A 119 5.62 -5.78 8.97
C VAL A 119 7.06 -5.44 9.34
N ALA A 120 7.26 -4.44 10.21
CA ALA A 120 8.59 -4.03 10.67
C ALA A 120 9.32 -5.19 11.37
N LEU A 121 8.67 -5.86 12.32
CA LEU A 121 9.22 -7.00 13.04
C LEU A 121 9.57 -8.16 12.11
N ARG A 122 8.67 -8.46 11.15
CA ARG A 122 8.90 -9.52 10.16
C ARG A 122 10.09 -9.21 9.25
N MET A 123 10.27 -7.95 8.88
CA MET A 123 11.43 -7.53 8.07
C MET A 123 12.74 -7.60 8.86
N LEU A 124 12.71 -7.28 10.17
CA LEU A 124 13.87 -7.38 11.08
C LEU A 124 14.23 -8.83 11.39
N ALA A 125 13.24 -9.67 11.64
CA ALA A 125 13.46 -11.09 11.95
C ALA A 125 14.13 -11.87 10.81
N GLY A 126 14.27 -11.25 9.63
CA GLY A 126 15.06 -11.79 8.53
C GLY A 126 14.63 -13.21 8.18
N GLY A 127 13.35 -13.44 7.90
CA GLY A 127 12.87 -14.80 7.65
C GLY A 127 13.72 -15.49 6.61
N LYS A 128 14.53 -16.46 7.06
CA LYS A 128 15.05 -17.52 6.21
C LYS A 128 13.80 -18.08 5.54
N GLY A 129 13.75 -18.03 4.23
CA GLY A 129 12.63 -18.61 3.51
C GLY A 129 12.49 -20.06 3.96
N ASP A 130 11.53 -20.31 4.85
CA ASP A 130 11.19 -21.65 5.24
C ASP A 130 10.75 -22.39 3.98
N ALA A 131 11.62 -23.31 3.55
CA ALA A 131 11.42 -24.19 2.41
C ALA A 131 10.35 -25.25 2.72
N GLY A 132 9.19 -24.86 3.21
CA GLY A 132 8.31 -25.75 3.92
C GLY A 132 6.87 -25.93 3.45
N VAL A 133 6.42 -25.43 2.30
CA VAL A 133 5.09 -25.85 1.78
C VAL A 133 5.08 -25.84 0.24
N HIS A 134 4.80 -27.00 -0.36
CA HIS A 134 4.68 -27.19 -1.80
C HIS A 134 3.37 -26.58 -2.37
N TRP A 135 3.22 -25.25 -2.36
CA TRP A 135 2.02 -24.58 -2.88
C TRP A 135 2.07 -24.28 -4.38
N ARG A 136 3.12 -24.73 -5.07
CA ARG A 136 3.33 -24.48 -6.51
C ARG A 136 2.25 -25.05 -7.44
N ARG A 137 1.34 -25.90 -6.95
CA ARG A 137 0.31 -26.59 -7.76
C ARG A 137 -1.14 -26.28 -7.40
N THR A 138 -1.42 -25.51 -6.35
CA THR A 138 -2.81 -25.28 -5.92
C THR A 138 -3.38 -24.00 -6.55
N GLY A 139 -3.61 -24.04 -7.84
CA GLY A 139 -4.10 -22.90 -8.61
C GLY A 139 -5.44 -22.31 -8.10
N TRP A 140 -6.27 -23.10 -7.45
CA TRP A 140 -7.57 -22.68 -6.91
C TRP A 140 -7.48 -21.98 -5.53
N LEU A 141 -6.45 -22.27 -4.73
CA LEU A 141 -6.23 -21.61 -3.43
C LEU A 141 -5.69 -20.17 -3.57
N LEU A 142 -5.23 -19.77 -4.75
CA LEU A 142 -4.76 -18.41 -4.98
C LEU A 142 -5.90 -17.40 -4.95
N SER A 143 -7.10 -17.75 -5.40
CA SER A 143 -8.24 -16.84 -5.40
C SER A 143 -8.73 -16.47 -3.99
N PRO A 144 -8.94 -17.43 -3.04
CA PRO A 144 -9.22 -17.12 -1.65
C PRO A 144 -8.10 -16.33 -0.96
N ALA A 145 -6.83 -16.65 -1.25
CA ALA A 145 -5.71 -15.88 -0.75
C ALA A 145 -5.73 -14.43 -1.30
N GLY A 146 -6.10 -14.28 -2.58
CA GLY A 146 -6.31 -12.97 -3.21
C GLY A 146 -7.38 -12.14 -2.51
N LEU A 147 -8.48 -12.76 -2.07
CA LEU A 147 -9.55 -12.07 -1.32
C LEU A 147 -9.04 -11.50 -0.01
N GLY A 148 -8.33 -12.28 0.78
CA GLY A 148 -7.71 -11.79 2.03
C GLY A 148 -6.67 -10.68 1.79
N ILE A 149 -5.81 -10.84 0.77
CA ILE A 149 -4.83 -9.83 0.39
C ILE A 149 -5.52 -8.54 -0.05
N GLY A 150 -6.54 -8.64 -0.90
CA GLY A 150 -7.30 -7.49 -1.38
C GLY A 150 -8.00 -6.75 -0.25
N ALA A 151 -8.70 -7.47 0.64
CA ALA A 151 -9.43 -6.89 1.76
C ALA A 151 -8.50 -6.14 2.71
N VAL A 152 -7.45 -6.78 3.21
CA VAL A 152 -6.51 -6.15 4.15
C VAL A 152 -5.75 -4.99 3.48
N SER A 153 -5.38 -5.15 2.20
CA SER A 153 -4.68 -4.09 1.46
C SER A 153 -5.54 -2.86 1.23
N ALA A 154 -6.83 -3.05 0.93
CA ALA A 154 -7.77 -1.95 0.73
C ALA A 154 -8.13 -1.22 2.04
N ILE A 155 -8.26 -1.96 3.16
CA ILE A 155 -8.41 -1.37 4.49
C ILE A 155 -7.20 -0.49 4.82
N LEU A 156 -6.00 -0.97 4.52
CA LEU A 156 -4.76 -0.29 4.92
C LEU A 156 -4.24 0.71 3.87
N GLY A 157 -4.87 0.82 2.71
CA GLY A 157 -4.40 1.71 1.65
C GLY A 157 -3.06 1.32 1.05
N ILE A 158 -2.79 0.01 0.94
CA ILE A 158 -1.48 -0.53 0.54
C ILE A 158 -1.62 -1.35 -0.74
N GLY A 159 -0.61 -1.35 -1.60
CA GLY A 159 -0.59 -2.10 -2.87
C GLY A 159 -0.40 -3.61 -2.77
N GLY A 160 -0.68 -4.22 -1.61
CA GLY A 160 -0.64 -5.68 -1.42
C GLY A 160 0.75 -6.30 -1.23
N GLY A 161 1.83 -5.58 -1.52
CA GLY A 161 3.20 -6.11 -1.48
C GLY A 161 3.63 -6.70 -0.15
N THR A 162 3.18 -6.13 0.95
CA THR A 162 3.47 -6.61 2.29
C THR A 162 2.89 -7.98 2.59
N LEU A 163 1.80 -8.34 1.93
CA LEU A 163 1.09 -9.61 2.10
C LEU A 163 1.40 -10.60 0.99
N SER A 164 1.37 -10.16 -0.28
CA SER A 164 1.56 -11.04 -1.43
C SER A 164 3.01 -11.49 -1.60
N VAL A 165 4.01 -10.63 -1.33
CA VAL A 165 5.43 -11.04 -1.45
C VAL A 165 5.76 -12.21 -0.52
N PRO A 166 5.45 -12.16 0.80
CA PRO A 166 5.69 -13.30 1.67
C PRO A 166 4.94 -14.57 1.27
N LEU A 167 3.70 -14.43 0.78
CA LEU A 167 2.92 -15.56 0.27
C LEU A 167 3.62 -16.20 -0.93
N LEU A 168 4.02 -15.39 -1.91
CA LEU A 168 4.67 -15.87 -3.13
C LEU A 168 6.04 -16.50 -2.85
N VAL A 169 6.81 -15.94 -1.92
CA VAL A 169 8.08 -16.54 -1.48
C VAL A 169 7.84 -17.92 -0.83
N LYS A 170 6.79 -18.09 -0.02
CA LYS A 170 6.37 -19.40 0.49
C LYS A 170 5.95 -20.34 -0.65
N CYS A 171 5.39 -19.82 -1.73
CA CYS A 171 5.09 -20.57 -2.95
C CYS A 171 6.33 -20.85 -3.82
N ARG A 172 7.55 -20.62 -3.31
CA ARG A 172 8.84 -20.84 -3.98
C ARG A 172 9.14 -19.92 -5.18
N TYR A 173 8.47 -18.78 -5.27
CA TYR A 173 8.89 -17.74 -6.20
C TYR A 173 10.17 -17.07 -5.67
N VAL A 174 11.11 -16.79 -6.56
CA VAL A 174 12.30 -16.00 -6.22
C VAL A 174 11.84 -14.60 -5.81
N MET A 175 12.51 -13.99 -4.84
CA MET A 175 12.13 -12.67 -4.29
C MET A 175 11.85 -11.61 -5.37
N ARG A 176 12.64 -11.61 -6.45
CA ARG A 176 12.48 -10.71 -7.60
C ARG A 176 11.15 -10.91 -8.33
N GLU A 177 10.78 -12.17 -8.59
CA GLU A 177 9.51 -12.53 -9.21
C GLU A 177 8.33 -12.23 -8.28
N ALA A 178 8.47 -12.56 -6.99
CA ALA A 178 7.46 -12.27 -5.97
C ALA A 178 7.15 -10.77 -5.89
N VAL A 179 8.17 -9.90 -5.93
CA VAL A 179 8.01 -8.44 -5.96
C VAL A 179 7.33 -7.99 -7.26
N ALA A 180 7.73 -8.54 -8.40
CA ALA A 180 7.15 -8.19 -9.70
C ALA A 180 5.66 -8.60 -9.81
N ILE A 181 5.32 -9.82 -9.41
CA ILE A 181 3.93 -10.31 -9.35
C ILE A 181 3.11 -9.47 -8.38
N SER A 182 3.67 -9.18 -7.21
CA SER A 182 3.02 -8.34 -6.21
C SER A 182 2.75 -6.92 -6.68
N SER A 183 3.69 -6.31 -7.40
CA SER A 183 3.49 -5.00 -8.04
C SER A 183 2.31 -5.04 -9.02
N ALA A 184 2.20 -6.12 -9.81
CA ALA A 184 1.09 -6.31 -10.74
C ALA A 184 -0.25 -6.53 -10.03
N CYS A 185 -0.28 -7.24 -8.90
CA CYS A 185 -1.46 -7.39 -8.06
C CYS A 185 -1.88 -6.08 -7.37
N GLY A 186 -0.93 -5.14 -7.17
CA GLY A 186 -1.20 -3.81 -6.62
C GLY A 186 -2.18 -3.00 -7.47
N PHE A 187 -2.15 -3.16 -8.79
CA PHE A 187 -3.04 -2.42 -9.69
C PHE A 187 -4.53 -2.77 -9.49
N PRO A 188 -4.99 -4.03 -9.56
CA PRO A 188 -6.38 -4.36 -9.29
C PRO A 188 -6.83 -4.02 -7.87
N ILE A 189 -5.96 -4.14 -6.85
CA ILE A 189 -6.25 -3.67 -5.49
C ILE A 189 -6.59 -2.18 -5.51
N ALA A 190 -5.70 -1.39 -6.11
CA ALA A 190 -5.80 0.06 -6.13
C ALA A 190 -7.02 0.54 -6.92
N VAL A 191 -7.29 -0.04 -8.08
CA VAL A 191 -8.45 0.33 -8.91
C VAL A 191 -9.76 0.03 -8.18
N ALA A 192 -9.93 -1.19 -7.66
CA ALA A 192 -11.17 -1.58 -6.97
C ALA A 192 -11.38 -0.77 -5.69
N GLY A 193 -10.32 -0.60 -4.88
CA GLY A 193 -10.39 0.18 -3.64
C GLY A 193 -10.68 1.66 -3.92
N THR A 194 -9.97 2.28 -4.87
CA THR A 194 -10.18 3.68 -5.27
C THR A 194 -11.61 3.91 -5.76
N ALA A 195 -12.12 3.06 -6.64
CA ALA A 195 -13.49 3.16 -7.15
C ALA A 195 -14.52 3.04 -6.02
N THR A 196 -14.31 2.11 -5.08
CA THR A 196 -15.20 1.94 -3.94
C THR A 196 -15.18 3.16 -3.02
N TYR A 197 -14.00 3.69 -2.67
CA TYR A 197 -13.90 4.89 -1.84
C TYR A 197 -14.41 6.16 -2.54
N LEU A 198 -14.30 6.24 -3.85
CA LEU A 198 -14.89 7.32 -4.63
C LEU A 198 -16.42 7.30 -4.49
N VAL A 199 -17.04 6.14 -4.66
CA VAL A 199 -18.51 5.98 -4.58
C VAL A 199 -19.00 6.20 -3.14
N LEU A 200 -18.34 5.58 -2.13
CA LEU A 200 -18.75 5.70 -0.72
C LEU A 200 -18.60 7.13 -0.17
N GLY A 201 -17.62 7.88 -0.67
CA GLY A 201 -17.40 9.27 -0.28
C GLY A 201 -18.15 10.30 -1.12
N TRP A 202 -18.91 9.88 -2.14
CA TRP A 202 -19.60 10.81 -3.02
C TRP A 202 -20.67 11.60 -2.24
N ASN A 203 -20.54 12.92 -2.27
CA ASN A 203 -21.42 13.83 -1.52
C ASN A 203 -21.41 13.63 0.02
N HIS A 204 -20.36 13.05 0.60
CA HIS A 204 -20.28 12.89 2.05
C HIS A 204 -20.16 14.28 2.73
N PRO A 205 -21.06 14.61 3.70
CA PRO A 205 -21.00 15.89 4.41
C PRO A 205 -19.70 15.96 5.25
N GLY A 206 -19.04 17.11 5.21
CA GLY A 206 -17.80 17.34 5.97
C GLY A 206 -16.50 17.07 5.19
N LEU A 207 -16.59 16.67 3.92
CA LEU A 207 -15.43 16.63 3.04
C LEU A 207 -15.17 18.02 2.42
N PRO A 208 -13.90 18.47 2.34
CA PRO A 208 -13.55 19.72 1.67
C PRO A 208 -13.83 19.66 0.16
N PRO A 209 -14.04 20.83 -0.49
CA PRO A 209 -14.35 20.91 -1.93
C PRO A 209 -13.22 20.38 -2.83
N GLU A 210 -12.02 20.20 -2.29
CA GLU A 210 -10.84 19.69 -2.99
C GLU A 210 -10.76 18.15 -3.01
N THR A 211 -11.83 17.47 -2.60
CA THR A 211 -11.92 16.01 -2.59
C THR A 211 -12.91 15.50 -3.61
N TRP A 212 -12.57 14.38 -4.26
CA TRP A 212 -13.51 13.58 -5.05
C TRP A 212 -13.81 12.29 -4.27
N GLY A 213 -15.04 12.21 -3.72
CA GLY A 213 -15.32 11.22 -2.69
C GLY A 213 -14.28 11.36 -1.57
N TYR A 214 -13.69 10.28 -1.13
CA TYR A 214 -12.62 10.32 -0.13
C TYR A 214 -11.22 10.62 -0.69
N ILE A 215 -11.07 10.98 -1.97
CA ILE A 215 -9.78 11.21 -2.60
C ILE A 215 -9.41 12.70 -2.54
N HIS A 216 -8.33 13.03 -1.84
CA HIS A 216 -7.81 14.40 -1.76
C HIS A 216 -6.95 14.73 -2.98
N LEU A 217 -7.50 15.54 -3.89
CA LEU A 217 -6.90 15.82 -5.20
C LEU A 217 -5.52 16.47 -5.17
N PRO A 218 -5.25 17.49 -4.31
CA PRO A 218 -3.92 18.12 -4.26
C PRO A 218 -2.82 17.14 -3.86
N ALA A 219 -3.10 16.27 -2.87
CA ALA A 219 -2.14 15.25 -2.46
C ALA A 219 -1.95 14.18 -3.55
N LEU A 220 -3.04 13.75 -4.19
CA LEU A 220 -2.99 12.82 -5.31
C LEU A 220 -2.10 13.35 -6.42
N ALA A 221 -2.33 14.58 -6.89
CA ALA A 221 -1.58 15.19 -7.97
C ALA A 221 -0.09 15.35 -7.62
N GLY A 222 0.22 15.89 -6.43
CA GLY A 222 1.60 16.10 -5.99
C GLY A 222 2.39 14.81 -5.85
N ILE A 223 1.79 13.76 -5.26
CA ILE A 223 2.45 12.47 -5.09
C ILE A 223 2.63 11.75 -6.43
N ILE A 224 1.64 11.73 -7.30
CA ILE A 224 1.74 11.07 -8.62
C ILE A 224 2.82 11.70 -9.47
N LEU A 225 2.91 13.03 -9.50
CA LEU A 225 3.84 13.76 -10.36
C LEU A 225 5.29 13.26 -10.23
N THR A 226 5.70 12.93 -9.02
CA THR A 226 7.06 12.45 -8.74
C THR A 226 7.14 10.92 -8.65
N SER A 227 6.15 10.25 -8.06
CA SER A 227 6.21 8.81 -7.82
C SER A 227 6.29 7.98 -9.09
N VAL A 228 5.65 8.42 -10.18
CA VAL A 228 5.69 7.75 -11.49
C VAL A 228 7.12 7.68 -12.04
N GLY A 229 7.87 8.78 -11.96
CA GLY A 229 9.25 8.85 -12.41
C GLY A 229 10.22 8.05 -11.55
N PHE A 230 9.93 7.95 -10.24
CA PHE A 230 10.80 7.29 -9.27
C PHE A 230 10.50 5.79 -9.08
N ALA A 231 9.34 5.28 -9.47
CA ALA A 231 9.01 3.86 -9.40
C ALA A 231 9.93 2.97 -10.25
N PRO A 232 10.31 3.31 -11.50
CA PRO A 232 11.30 2.57 -12.26
C PRO A 232 12.69 2.56 -11.63
N VAL A 233 13.08 3.63 -10.92
CA VAL A 233 14.33 3.71 -10.14
C VAL A 233 14.30 2.69 -9.01
N GLY A 234 13.21 2.62 -8.25
CA GLY A 234 12.98 1.61 -7.23
C GLY A 234 13.04 0.18 -7.79
N ALA A 235 12.40 -0.07 -8.92
CA ALA A 235 12.45 -1.36 -9.60
C ALA A 235 13.88 -1.73 -10.04
N LYS A 236 14.69 -0.77 -10.52
CA LYS A 236 16.10 -0.99 -10.83
C LYS A 236 16.90 -1.34 -9.57
N LEU A 237 16.70 -0.61 -8.49
CA LEU A 237 17.35 -0.85 -7.20
C LEU A 237 17.00 -2.22 -6.60
N ALA A 238 15.77 -2.72 -6.79
CA ALA A 238 15.36 -4.06 -6.38
C ALA A 238 16.21 -5.18 -7.03
N HIS A 239 16.78 -4.90 -8.20
CA HIS A 239 17.61 -5.83 -8.93
C HIS A 239 19.12 -5.70 -8.65
N THR A 240 19.57 -4.60 -8.03
CA THR A 240 21.01 -4.26 -7.88
C THR A 240 21.49 -4.19 -6.42
N LEU A 241 20.63 -3.85 -5.47
CA LEU A 241 21.07 -3.62 -4.09
C LEU A 241 21.05 -4.86 -3.19
N PRO A 242 22.00 -4.96 -2.24
CA PRO A 242 21.93 -5.97 -1.18
C PRO A 242 20.75 -5.67 -0.25
N THR A 243 19.74 -6.51 -0.36
CA THR A 243 18.45 -6.40 0.34
C THR A 243 18.50 -6.23 1.88
N PRO A 244 19.53 -6.71 2.64
CA PRO A 244 19.48 -6.66 4.11
C PRO A 244 19.54 -5.24 4.70
N LYS A 245 20.41 -4.38 4.17
CA LYS A 245 20.58 -3.00 4.70
C LYS A 245 19.30 -2.17 4.50
N LEU A 246 18.70 -2.31 3.33
CA LEU A 246 17.51 -1.57 2.96
C LEU A 246 16.28 -2.04 3.75
N LYS A 247 16.16 -3.36 3.99
CA LYS A 247 15.12 -3.92 4.87
C LYS A 247 15.22 -3.37 6.29
N ARG A 248 16.42 -3.26 6.85
CA ARG A 248 16.64 -2.71 8.20
C ARG A 248 16.23 -1.25 8.30
N LEU A 249 16.66 -0.41 7.34
CA LEU A 249 16.30 1.00 7.35
C LEU A 249 14.79 1.20 7.23
N PHE A 250 14.16 0.48 6.32
CA PHE A 250 12.71 0.56 6.10
C PHE A 250 11.94 0.05 7.32
N SER A 251 12.34 -1.07 7.93
CA SER A 251 11.70 -1.59 9.14
C SER A 251 11.82 -0.62 10.32
N LEU A 252 12.94 0.10 10.46
CA LEU A 252 13.09 1.13 11.47
C LEU A 252 12.07 2.27 11.28
N VAL A 253 11.92 2.75 10.04
CA VAL A 253 10.93 3.79 9.72
C VAL A 253 9.51 3.31 10.03
N LEU A 254 9.15 2.08 9.64
CA LEU A 254 7.84 1.51 9.95
C LEU A 254 7.60 1.35 11.45
N PHE A 255 8.63 0.95 12.19
CA PHE A 255 8.57 0.79 13.63
C PHE A 255 8.33 2.14 14.33
N LEU A 256 9.04 3.19 13.91
CA LEU A 256 8.87 4.54 14.44
C LEU A 256 7.46 5.10 14.14
N ILE A 257 6.98 4.93 12.91
CA ILE A 257 5.65 5.39 12.51
C ILE A 257 4.57 4.61 13.25
N GLY A 258 4.64 3.28 13.26
CA GLY A 258 3.68 2.41 13.94
C GLY A 258 3.66 2.65 15.45
N GLY A 259 4.83 2.84 16.06
CA GLY A 259 4.98 3.18 17.48
C GLY A 259 4.35 4.54 17.82
N LYS A 260 4.60 5.57 16.99
CA LYS A 260 3.96 6.88 17.15
C LYS A 260 2.43 6.80 17.05
N MET A 261 1.90 6.04 16.07
CA MET A 261 0.46 5.87 15.91
C MET A 261 -0.16 5.11 17.10
N LEU A 262 0.51 4.08 17.63
CA LEU A 262 0.06 3.40 18.84
C LEU A 262 0.07 4.31 20.05
N TRP A 263 1.10 5.12 20.22
CA TRP A 263 1.19 6.10 21.29
C TRP A 263 0.02 7.09 21.24
N GLN A 264 -0.32 7.58 20.05
CA GLN A 264 -1.48 8.45 19.86
C GLN A 264 -2.80 7.78 20.24
N VAL A 265 -2.97 6.50 19.88
CA VAL A 265 -4.15 5.71 20.24
C VAL A 265 -4.23 5.48 21.75
N ALA A 266 -3.11 5.16 22.40
CA ALA A 266 -3.06 4.89 23.85
C ALA A 266 -3.18 6.16 24.69
N GLY A 267 -2.65 7.28 24.21
CA GLY A 267 -2.65 8.57 24.93
C GLY A 267 -3.95 9.37 24.81
N GLY A 268 -4.94 8.91 24.02
CA GLY A 268 -6.20 9.64 23.81
C GLY A 268 -6.02 11.00 23.12
N PHE A 269 -4.87 11.27 22.53
CA PHE A 269 -4.60 12.49 21.77
C PHE A 269 -5.17 12.34 20.36
N PHE A 270 -6.27 12.98 20.11
CA PHE A 270 -6.87 13.20 18.81
C PHE A 270 -6.54 14.59 18.29
#